data_bfb85411ce999074caecb6deed6fdf89
#
_entry.id   bfb85411ce999074caecb6deed6fdf89
#
_cell.length_a   1.000
_cell.length_b   1.000
_cell.length_c   1.000
_cell.angle_alpha   90.00
_cell.angle_beta   90.00
_cell.angle_gamma   90.00
#
_symmetry.space_group_name_H-M   'P 1'
#
loop_
_entity.id
_entity.type
_entity.pdbx_description
1 polymer ?
#
loop_
_entity_poly.entity_id
_entity_poly.type
_entity_poly.pdbx_seq_one_letter_code
_entity_poly.pdbx_strand_id
1 'polypeptide(L)'
;MRRLPAEVIPRVPEPVRKVARNAVWTFGRLTARRRPLPDFLVIGAQKAGTTALYAYLRWHPGIAGPSWKEVSFFDRHWWRGEAWYRGQFPLRAGKRLVGEASPSYLFHPLAPERARSLVPGAKLVALLRDPVDRAYSQYQHEVALGREPLSFEDALAAEDERLVGEVERLIADPRAFSRAWWDHTYTARGRYAEQLERWLEAFPSEKLLVVRTEDLGERPAETYASILAFLGAEPHELPDYPRVFDRDYEPMRAETRAALAATFAEPNRRLEALLGRELGWS
;
A
#
# COMPACT_ATOMS: atom_id res chain seq x y z
N MET A 1 14.72 -22.47 7.18
CA MET A 1 13.67 -21.74 6.41
C MET A 1 12.37 -22.55 6.44
N ARG A 2 11.44 -22.19 7.32
CA ARG A 2 10.09 -22.79 7.29
C ARG A 2 9.20 -21.88 6.45
N ARG A 3 8.84 -22.36 5.26
CA ARG A 3 7.74 -21.77 4.50
C ARG A 3 6.48 -21.88 5.38
N LEU A 4 5.81 -20.77 5.61
CA LEU A 4 4.46 -20.84 6.17
C LEU A 4 3.64 -21.72 5.21
N PRO A 5 2.97 -22.77 5.69
CA PRO A 5 2.12 -23.56 4.83
C PRO A 5 1.05 -22.63 4.26
N ALA A 6 0.86 -22.69 2.95
CA ALA A 6 -0.34 -22.14 2.34
C ALA A 6 -1.49 -22.87 3.05
N GLU A 7 -2.16 -22.17 3.97
CA GLU A 7 -3.31 -22.71 4.67
C GLU A 7 -4.29 -23.20 3.61
N VAL A 8 -4.55 -24.48 3.65
CA VAL A 8 -5.68 -25.10 2.96
C VAL A 8 -6.93 -24.52 3.62
N ILE A 9 -7.31 -23.33 3.18
CA ILE A 9 -8.62 -22.76 3.52
C ILE A 9 -9.62 -23.74 2.90
N PRO A 10 -10.45 -24.43 3.72
CA PRO A 10 -11.48 -25.28 3.19
C PRO A 10 -12.27 -24.46 2.15
N ARG A 11 -12.49 -25.00 0.96
CA ARG A 11 -13.24 -24.34 -0.11
C ARG A 11 -14.69 -24.18 0.35
N VAL A 12 -14.93 -23.18 1.19
CA VAL A 12 -16.29 -22.80 1.60
C VAL A 12 -17.00 -22.30 0.33
N PRO A 13 -18.17 -22.83 -0.01
CA PRO A 13 -18.92 -22.42 -1.18
C PRO A 13 -19.14 -20.90 -1.21
N GLU A 14 -19.04 -20.29 -2.39
CA GLU A 14 -19.15 -18.83 -2.56
C GLU A 14 -20.43 -18.23 -1.93
N PRO A 15 -21.61 -18.86 -2.01
CA PRO A 15 -22.81 -18.36 -1.33
C PRO A 15 -22.64 -18.24 0.19
N VAL A 16 -22.00 -19.23 0.82
CA VAL A 16 -21.76 -19.24 2.28
C VAL A 16 -20.75 -18.15 2.65
N ARG A 17 -19.67 -18.00 1.87
CA ARG A 17 -18.71 -16.89 2.06
C ARG A 17 -19.39 -15.53 1.92
N LYS A 18 -20.29 -15.36 0.95
CA LYS A 18 -21.03 -14.12 0.74
C LYS A 18 -21.96 -13.80 1.92
N VAL A 19 -22.69 -14.78 2.43
CA VAL A 19 -23.56 -14.62 3.62
C VAL A 19 -22.72 -14.27 4.85
N ALA A 20 -21.67 -15.02 5.12
CA ALA A 20 -20.76 -14.75 6.26
C ALA A 20 -20.15 -13.34 6.16
N ARG A 21 -19.67 -12.96 5.00
CA ARG A 21 -19.12 -11.62 4.76
C ARG A 21 -20.16 -10.52 4.99
N ASN A 22 -21.37 -10.69 4.49
CA ASN A 22 -22.46 -9.73 4.69
C ASN A 22 -22.85 -9.62 6.18
N ALA A 23 -22.90 -10.72 6.91
CA ALA A 23 -23.18 -10.73 8.34
C ALA A 23 -22.09 -9.97 9.13
N VAL A 24 -20.82 -10.23 8.82
CA VAL A 24 -19.67 -9.50 9.41
C VAL A 24 -19.75 -8.00 9.12
N TRP A 25 -20.09 -7.62 7.89
CA TRP A 25 -20.23 -6.20 7.51
C TRP A 25 -21.41 -5.53 8.20
N THR A 26 -22.56 -6.22 8.29
CA THR A 26 -23.73 -5.69 9.00
C THR A 26 -23.44 -5.50 10.48
N PHE A 27 -22.85 -6.50 11.14
CA PHE A 27 -22.41 -6.39 12.53
C PHE A 27 -21.39 -5.27 12.71
N GLY A 28 -20.43 -5.17 11.78
CA GLY A 28 -19.44 -4.10 11.77
C GLY A 28 -20.09 -2.71 11.74
N ARG A 29 -21.06 -2.51 10.86
CA ARG A 29 -21.81 -1.24 10.75
C ARG A 29 -22.65 -0.92 11.99
N LEU A 30 -23.34 -1.90 12.54
CA LEU A 30 -24.15 -1.73 13.76
C LEU A 30 -23.31 -1.37 14.98
N THR A 31 -22.06 -1.84 15.02
CA THR A 31 -21.11 -1.58 16.11
C THR A 31 -20.09 -0.47 15.80
N ALA A 32 -20.25 0.23 14.69
CA ALA A 32 -19.26 1.18 14.15
C ALA A 32 -18.84 2.26 15.16
N ARG A 33 -19.78 2.84 15.90
CA ARG A 33 -19.52 3.88 16.93
C ARG A 33 -18.64 3.41 18.09
N ARG A 34 -18.51 2.09 18.29
CA ARG A 34 -17.67 1.46 19.34
C ARG A 34 -16.32 1.00 18.79
N ARG A 35 -16.06 1.18 17.49
CA ARG A 35 -14.83 0.77 16.84
C ARG A 35 -13.95 1.99 16.56
N PRO A 36 -12.64 1.88 16.81
CA PRO A 36 -11.72 2.98 16.55
C PRO A 36 -11.60 3.26 15.06
N LEU A 37 -11.17 4.46 14.72
CA LEU A 37 -10.52 4.78 13.46
C LEU A 37 -9.02 4.50 13.59
N PRO A 38 -8.29 4.33 12.49
CA PRO A 38 -6.86 4.06 12.56
C PRO A 38 -6.06 5.26 13.04
N ASP A 39 -5.08 4.98 13.90
CA ASP A 39 -4.06 5.92 14.37
C ASP A 39 -2.95 6.09 13.34
N PHE A 40 -2.76 5.11 12.46
CA PHE A 40 -1.78 5.17 11.37
C PHE A 40 -2.25 4.43 10.11
N LEU A 41 -1.69 4.86 8.98
CA LEU A 41 -1.91 4.27 7.66
C LEU A 41 -0.57 3.93 7.00
N VAL A 42 -0.39 2.71 6.51
CA VAL A 42 0.67 2.38 5.56
C VAL A 42 0.10 2.64 4.16
N ILE A 43 0.43 3.81 3.61
CA ILE A 43 -0.24 4.35 2.41
C ILE A 43 0.32 3.81 1.09
N GLY A 44 1.52 3.24 1.08
CA GLY A 44 2.16 2.77 -0.16
C GLY A 44 3.63 2.41 0.06
N ALA A 45 4.35 2.18 -1.05
CA ALA A 45 3.82 2.03 -2.41
C ALA A 45 3.46 0.56 -2.72
N GLN A 46 2.63 0.36 -3.71
CA GLN A 46 2.39 -1.00 -4.22
C GLN A 46 3.71 -1.61 -4.72
N LYS A 47 3.98 -2.87 -4.37
CA LYS A 47 5.21 -3.63 -4.69
C LYS A 47 6.49 -3.14 -3.97
N ALA A 48 6.34 -2.34 -2.92
CA ALA A 48 7.44 -1.86 -2.08
C ALA A 48 7.55 -2.58 -0.72
N GLY A 49 7.02 -3.80 -0.55
CA GLY A 49 7.18 -4.56 0.69
C GLY A 49 6.17 -4.23 1.81
N THR A 50 5.11 -3.48 1.54
CA THR A 50 4.10 -3.12 2.54
C THR A 50 3.42 -4.32 3.20
N THR A 51 3.42 -5.49 2.57
CA THR A 51 2.86 -6.72 3.15
C THR A 51 3.76 -7.27 4.26
N ALA A 52 5.08 -7.26 4.05
CA ALA A 52 6.04 -7.66 5.08
C ALA A 52 5.99 -6.68 6.27
N LEU A 53 6.08 -5.38 6.00
CA LEU A 53 5.96 -4.37 7.07
C LEU A 53 4.67 -4.53 7.86
N TYR A 54 3.53 -4.66 7.18
CA TYR A 54 2.25 -4.80 7.88
C TYR A 54 2.16 -6.08 8.71
N ALA A 55 2.76 -7.18 8.23
CA ALA A 55 2.88 -8.40 9.02
C ALA A 55 3.71 -8.17 10.30
N TYR A 56 4.86 -7.49 10.19
CA TYR A 56 5.69 -7.14 11.34
C TYR A 56 4.92 -6.27 12.35
N LEU A 57 4.23 -5.24 11.89
CA LEU A 57 3.39 -4.38 12.73
C LEU A 57 2.26 -5.18 13.41
N ARG A 58 1.67 -6.16 12.72
CA ARG A 58 0.60 -7.01 13.28
C ARG A 58 1.10 -8.02 14.31
N TRP A 59 2.38 -8.36 14.30
CA TRP A 59 2.98 -9.20 15.35
C TRP A 59 3.28 -8.44 16.64
N HIS A 60 3.27 -7.11 16.58
CA HIS A 60 3.44 -6.27 17.76
C HIS A 60 2.21 -6.37 18.68
N PRO A 61 2.38 -6.70 19.99
CA PRO A 61 1.25 -6.88 20.93
C PRO A 61 0.43 -5.60 21.15
N GLY A 62 1.08 -4.43 21.03
CA GLY A 62 0.47 -3.11 21.16
C GLY A 62 -0.18 -2.58 19.89
N ILE A 63 -0.23 -3.34 18.79
CA ILE A 63 -0.81 -2.90 17.52
C ILE A 63 -2.00 -3.79 17.14
N ALA A 64 -3.08 -3.16 16.72
CA ALA A 64 -4.28 -3.81 16.22
C ALA A 64 -4.60 -3.30 14.80
N GLY A 65 -5.40 -4.05 14.06
CA GLY A 65 -5.83 -3.64 12.73
C GLY A 65 -6.97 -4.52 12.20
N PRO A 66 -7.41 -4.30 10.98
CA PRO A 66 -8.46 -5.09 10.35
C PRO A 66 -8.06 -6.57 10.22
N SER A 67 -9.06 -7.42 10.08
CA SER A 67 -8.86 -8.88 9.96
C SER A 67 -8.16 -9.28 8.65
N TRP A 68 -8.23 -8.44 7.63
CA TRP A 68 -7.56 -8.62 6.34
C TRP A 68 -6.82 -7.36 5.93
N LYS A 69 -5.74 -7.53 5.19
CA LYS A 69 -4.98 -6.45 4.58
C LYS A 69 -5.73 -5.89 3.37
N GLU A 70 -5.48 -4.60 3.13
CA GLU A 70 -6.01 -3.75 2.07
C GLU A 70 -7.52 -3.52 2.21
N VAL A 71 -7.87 -2.70 3.22
CA VAL A 71 -9.25 -2.22 3.38
C VAL A 71 -9.67 -1.39 2.17
N SER A 72 -8.73 -0.68 1.55
CA SER A 72 -8.94 0.12 0.34
C SER A 72 -10.14 1.05 0.46
N PHE A 73 -10.24 1.75 1.61
CA PHE A 73 -11.37 2.63 1.88
C PHE A 73 -11.24 3.96 1.15
N PHE A 74 -10.10 4.65 1.29
CA PHE A 74 -9.91 5.99 0.75
C PHE A 74 -9.76 6.03 -0.78
N ASP A 75 -9.44 4.90 -1.40
CA ASP A 75 -9.32 4.76 -2.85
C ASP A 75 -10.55 4.11 -3.49
N ARG A 76 -10.97 2.94 -3.03
CA ARG A 76 -11.97 2.09 -3.70
C ARG A 76 -13.34 2.08 -3.04
N HIS A 77 -13.38 2.25 -1.71
CA HIS A 77 -14.60 1.99 -0.93
C HIS A 77 -15.14 3.24 -0.20
N TRP A 78 -14.70 4.43 -0.56
CA TRP A 78 -15.14 5.68 0.04
C TRP A 78 -16.66 5.85 0.07
N TRP A 79 -17.33 5.48 -1.01
CA TRP A 79 -18.78 5.53 -1.14
C TRP A 79 -19.55 4.69 -0.11
N ARG A 80 -18.88 3.77 0.59
CA ARG A 80 -19.51 2.93 1.63
C ARG A 80 -19.69 3.67 2.96
N GLY A 81 -19.02 4.80 3.12
CA GLY A 81 -19.12 5.67 4.30
C GLY A 81 -18.35 5.17 5.54
N GLU A 82 -18.21 6.07 6.50
CA GLU A 82 -17.43 5.87 7.72
C GLU A 82 -17.84 4.63 8.52
N ALA A 83 -19.14 4.37 8.66
CA ALA A 83 -19.62 3.23 9.43
C ALA A 83 -19.16 1.89 8.86
N TRP A 84 -19.04 1.78 7.53
CA TRP A 84 -18.44 0.61 6.90
C TRP A 84 -16.95 0.52 7.20
N TYR A 85 -16.22 1.63 7.11
CA TYR A 85 -14.79 1.66 7.39
C TYR A 85 -14.48 1.27 8.83
N ARG A 86 -15.14 1.89 9.80
CA ARG A 86 -15.02 1.51 11.22
C ARG A 86 -15.31 0.03 11.45
N GLY A 87 -16.29 -0.50 10.71
CA GLY A 87 -16.65 -1.92 10.76
C GLY A 87 -15.52 -2.90 10.44
N GLN A 88 -14.45 -2.46 9.75
CA GLN A 88 -13.29 -3.30 9.43
C GLN A 88 -12.35 -3.50 10.62
N PHE A 89 -12.37 -2.60 11.61
CA PHE A 89 -11.47 -2.63 12.76
C PHE A 89 -12.04 -3.43 13.94
N PRO A 90 -11.22 -3.84 14.90
CA PRO A 90 -11.69 -4.60 16.05
C PRO A 90 -12.69 -3.80 16.89
N LEU A 91 -13.66 -4.49 17.50
CA LEU A 91 -14.67 -3.85 18.35
C LEU A 91 -14.07 -3.16 19.57
N ARG A 92 -12.99 -3.69 20.09
CA ARG A 92 -12.22 -3.13 21.21
C ARG A 92 -10.74 -3.28 20.92
N ALA A 93 -10.06 -2.16 20.78
CA ALA A 93 -8.60 -2.14 20.61
C ALA A 93 -7.86 -2.07 21.97
N GLY A 94 -8.54 -1.66 23.03
CA GLY A 94 -7.90 -1.36 24.32
C GLY A 94 -7.01 -0.12 24.19
N LYS A 95 -5.80 -0.21 24.72
CA LYS A 95 -4.75 0.84 24.57
C LYS A 95 -3.85 0.61 23.37
N ARG A 96 -4.20 -0.31 22.46
CA ARG A 96 -3.39 -0.60 21.27
C ARG A 96 -3.56 0.49 20.21
N LEU A 97 -2.47 0.80 19.52
CA LEU A 97 -2.52 1.55 18.28
C LEU A 97 -3.27 0.75 17.21
N VAL A 98 -4.08 1.42 16.43
CA VAL A 98 -4.84 0.80 15.36
C VAL A 98 -4.32 1.31 14.03
N GLY A 99 -4.06 0.41 13.09
CA GLY A 99 -3.60 0.80 11.76
C GLY A 99 -4.02 -0.14 10.67
N GLU A 100 -3.90 0.33 9.46
CA GLU A 100 -4.13 -0.47 8.26
C GLU A 100 -3.06 -0.21 7.20
N ALA A 101 -3.02 -1.07 6.16
CA ALA A 101 -2.13 -0.93 5.02
C ALA A 101 -2.90 -1.15 3.72
N SER A 102 -3.03 -0.09 2.94
CA SER A 102 -3.62 -0.09 1.60
C SER A 102 -2.70 0.67 0.65
N PRO A 103 -1.79 -0.04 -0.05
CA PRO A 103 -0.67 0.61 -0.75
C PRO A 103 -1.06 1.46 -1.95
N SER A 104 -2.29 1.33 -2.43
CA SER A 104 -2.81 2.16 -3.51
C SER A 104 -3.20 3.57 -3.08
N TYR A 105 -3.29 3.83 -1.76
CA TYR A 105 -3.60 5.17 -1.25
C TYR A 105 -2.58 6.21 -1.71
N LEU A 106 -1.29 5.84 -1.73
CA LEU A 106 -0.22 6.75 -2.13
C LEU A 106 -0.49 7.34 -3.53
N PHE A 107 -0.91 6.51 -4.46
CA PHE A 107 -1.12 6.89 -5.86
C PHE A 107 -2.50 7.52 -6.13
N HIS A 108 -3.54 7.18 -5.36
CA HIS A 108 -4.90 7.61 -5.63
C HIS A 108 -5.09 9.11 -5.37
N PRO A 109 -5.57 9.89 -6.37
CA PRO A 109 -5.59 11.37 -6.30
C PRO A 109 -6.44 11.91 -5.15
N LEU A 110 -7.54 11.26 -4.79
CA LEU A 110 -8.46 11.71 -3.75
C LEU A 110 -8.19 11.07 -2.37
N ALA A 111 -7.26 10.12 -2.26
CA ALA A 111 -7.01 9.46 -0.98
C ALA A 111 -6.47 10.41 0.12
N PRO A 112 -5.56 11.35 -0.19
CA PRO A 112 -5.06 12.29 0.82
C PRO A 112 -6.16 13.13 1.46
N GLU A 113 -7.02 13.76 0.65
CA GLU A 113 -8.13 14.59 1.14
C GLU A 113 -9.15 13.78 1.95
N ARG A 114 -9.54 12.59 1.44
CA ARG A 114 -10.45 11.68 2.13
C ARG A 114 -9.88 11.21 3.47
N ALA A 115 -8.59 10.88 3.51
CA ALA A 115 -7.92 10.50 4.75
C ALA A 115 -7.86 11.66 5.74
N ARG A 116 -7.50 12.86 5.28
CA ARG A 116 -7.51 14.05 6.13
C ARG A 116 -8.88 14.34 6.71
N SER A 117 -9.95 14.21 5.93
CA SER A 117 -11.31 14.49 6.38
C SER A 117 -11.79 13.56 7.50
N LEU A 118 -11.31 12.30 7.51
CA LEU A 118 -11.79 11.28 8.45
C LEU A 118 -10.80 10.98 9.58
N VAL A 119 -9.50 10.98 9.28
CA VAL A 119 -8.42 10.60 10.21
C VAL A 119 -7.28 11.64 10.22
N PRO A 120 -7.58 12.93 10.46
CA PRO A 120 -6.57 14.00 10.39
C PRO A 120 -5.42 13.82 11.39
N GLY A 121 -5.63 13.02 12.43
CA GLY A 121 -4.65 12.66 13.44
C GLY A 121 -3.71 11.53 13.05
N ALA A 122 -4.03 10.77 12.02
CA ALA A 122 -3.29 9.55 11.67
C ALA A 122 -1.85 9.87 11.24
N LYS A 123 -0.91 8.98 11.64
CA LYS A 123 0.45 8.95 11.13
C LYS A 123 0.50 8.14 9.84
N LEU A 124 1.32 8.58 8.90
CA LEU A 124 1.44 8.01 7.56
C LEU A 124 2.80 7.34 7.40
N VAL A 125 2.83 6.12 6.91
CA VAL A 125 4.06 5.42 6.56
C VAL A 125 4.02 5.08 5.08
N ALA A 126 5.02 5.55 4.33
CA ALA A 126 5.22 5.23 2.93
C ALA A 126 6.50 4.42 2.77
N LEU A 127 6.41 3.17 2.32
CA LEU A 127 7.55 2.41 1.83
C LEU A 127 7.72 2.72 0.35
N LEU A 128 8.91 3.14 -0.03
CA LEU A 128 9.27 3.37 -1.42
C LEU A 128 10.35 2.37 -1.82
N ARG A 129 10.33 1.94 -3.03
CA ARG A 129 11.29 1.04 -3.66
C ARG A 129 11.84 1.71 -4.90
N ASP A 130 13.05 1.35 -5.34
CA ASP A 130 13.54 1.72 -6.66
C ASP A 130 12.39 1.59 -7.69
N PRO A 131 11.99 2.69 -8.36
CA PRO A 131 10.81 2.70 -9.21
C PRO A 131 10.94 1.77 -10.42
N VAL A 132 12.16 1.47 -10.90
CA VAL A 132 12.42 0.50 -11.96
C VAL A 132 12.04 -0.90 -11.48
N ASP A 133 12.57 -1.29 -10.31
CA ASP A 133 12.28 -2.61 -9.71
C ASP A 133 10.83 -2.74 -9.27
N ARG A 134 10.22 -1.64 -8.83
CA ARG A 134 8.81 -1.61 -8.48
C ARG A 134 7.93 -1.86 -9.71
N ALA A 135 8.21 -1.18 -10.83
CA ALA A 135 7.46 -1.32 -12.08
C ALA A 135 7.52 -2.76 -12.59
N TYR A 136 8.72 -3.33 -12.64
CA TYR A 136 8.89 -4.72 -13.08
C TYR A 136 8.22 -5.73 -12.14
N SER A 137 8.31 -5.51 -10.83
CA SER A 137 7.63 -6.36 -9.85
C SER A 137 6.10 -6.29 -9.99
N GLN A 138 5.52 -5.15 -10.39
CA GLN A 138 4.10 -5.04 -10.67
C GLN A 138 3.74 -5.80 -11.95
N TYR A 139 4.48 -5.59 -13.02
CA TYR A 139 4.28 -6.31 -14.28
C TYR A 139 4.27 -7.83 -14.06
N GLN A 140 5.31 -8.37 -13.39
CA GLN A 140 5.39 -9.80 -13.08
C GLN A 140 4.21 -10.30 -12.23
N HIS A 141 3.70 -9.43 -11.36
CA HIS A 141 2.52 -9.76 -10.58
C HIS A 141 1.25 -9.86 -11.44
N GLU A 142 1.05 -8.93 -12.37
CA GLU A 142 -0.12 -8.91 -13.23
C GLU A 142 -0.07 -10.04 -14.28
N VAL A 143 1.11 -10.37 -14.81
CA VAL A 143 1.34 -11.56 -15.65
C VAL A 143 0.98 -12.84 -14.89
N ALA A 144 1.46 -12.99 -13.65
CA ALA A 144 1.17 -14.18 -12.85
C ALA A 144 -0.33 -14.33 -12.50
N LEU A 145 -1.09 -13.24 -12.52
CA LEU A 145 -2.54 -13.22 -12.33
C LEU A 145 -3.31 -13.37 -13.67
N GLY A 146 -2.62 -13.47 -14.80
CA GLY A 146 -3.24 -13.53 -16.12
C GLY A 146 -3.92 -12.24 -16.56
N ARG A 147 -3.48 -11.09 -16.03
CA ARG A 147 -4.08 -9.78 -16.30
C ARG A 147 -3.30 -8.95 -17.29
N GLU A 148 -2.01 -9.21 -17.48
CA GLU A 148 -1.15 -8.56 -18.46
C GLU A 148 -0.71 -9.58 -19.52
N PRO A 149 -1.23 -9.46 -20.77
CA PRO A 149 -0.89 -10.36 -21.86
C PRO A 149 0.31 -9.87 -22.69
N LEU A 150 0.73 -8.60 -22.52
CA LEU A 150 1.80 -7.99 -23.31
C LEU A 150 3.18 -8.31 -22.73
N SER A 151 4.23 -8.17 -23.54
CA SER A 151 5.59 -8.09 -23.03
C SER A 151 5.76 -6.88 -22.10
N PHE A 152 6.82 -6.84 -21.29
CA PHE A 152 7.03 -5.70 -20.40
C PHE A 152 7.22 -4.40 -21.17
N GLU A 153 7.98 -4.43 -22.24
CA GLU A 153 8.25 -3.29 -23.10
C GLU A 153 6.96 -2.78 -23.79
N ASP A 154 6.14 -3.69 -24.30
CA ASP A 154 4.85 -3.32 -24.91
C ASP A 154 3.86 -2.80 -23.87
N ALA A 155 3.87 -3.37 -22.66
CA ALA A 155 3.03 -2.93 -21.57
C ALA A 155 3.40 -1.51 -21.10
N LEU A 156 4.71 -1.17 -21.05
CA LEU A 156 5.19 0.17 -20.78
C LEU A 156 4.78 1.16 -21.88
N ALA A 157 4.91 0.76 -23.15
CA ALA A 157 4.52 1.61 -24.28
C ALA A 157 3.00 1.87 -24.32
N ALA A 158 2.19 0.93 -23.89
CA ALA A 158 0.74 1.03 -23.87
C ALA A 158 0.18 1.76 -22.63
N GLU A 159 1.01 2.06 -21.61
CA GLU A 159 0.53 2.59 -20.33
C GLU A 159 -0.23 3.90 -20.47
N ASP A 160 0.34 4.89 -21.18
CA ASP A 160 -0.26 6.21 -21.32
C ASP A 160 -1.61 6.14 -22.04
N GLU A 161 -1.70 5.36 -23.13
CA GLU A 161 -2.97 5.17 -23.88
C GLU A 161 -4.04 4.50 -22.99
N ARG A 162 -3.65 3.49 -22.21
CA ARG A 162 -4.55 2.78 -21.28
C ARG A 162 -5.11 3.69 -20.18
N LEU A 163 -4.41 4.78 -19.85
CA LEU A 163 -4.75 5.66 -18.73
C LEU A 163 -5.53 6.90 -19.16
N VAL A 164 -5.72 7.15 -20.47
CA VAL A 164 -6.47 8.31 -20.96
C VAL A 164 -7.87 8.35 -20.36
N GLY A 165 -8.20 9.45 -19.67
CA GLY A 165 -9.52 9.69 -19.05
C GLY A 165 -9.84 8.86 -17.80
N GLU A 166 -8.93 7.95 -17.37
CA GLU A 166 -9.20 7.09 -16.23
C GLU A 166 -9.17 7.82 -14.88
N VAL A 167 -8.29 8.81 -14.74
CA VAL A 167 -8.20 9.64 -13.52
C VAL A 167 -9.45 10.49 -13.37
N GLU A 168 -9.87 11.15 -14.43
CA GLU A 168 -11.08 11.97 -14.47
C GLU A 168 -12.32 11.14 -14.13
N ARG A 169 -12.40 9.93 -14.66
CA ARG A 169 -13.49 9.00 -14.38
C ARG A 169 -13.52 8.59 -12.89
N LEU A 170 -12.36 8.29 -12.30
CA LEU A 170 -12.25 7.94 -10.88
C LEU A 170 -12.60 9.11 -9.95
N ILE A 171 -12.30 10.35 -10.38
CA ILE A 171 -12.65 11.56 -9.64
C ILE A 171 -14.16 11.83 -9.73
N ALA A 172 -14.75 11.67 -10.91
CA ALA A 172 -16.16 11.98 -11.16
C ALA A 172 -17.12 10.99 -10.49
N ASP A 173 -16.75 9.71 -10.39
CA ASP A 173 -17.60 8.69 -9.77
C ASP A 173 -16.84 7.92 -8.66
N PRO A 174 -17.20 8.13 -7.37
CA PRO A 174 -16.59 7.40 -6.24
C PRO A 174 -16.78 5.88 -6.27
N ARG A 175 -17.64 5.36 -7.15
CA ARG A 175 -17.87 3.93 -7.35
C ARG A 175 -17.12 3.38 -8.57
N ALA A 176 -16.54 4.27 -9.38
CA ALA A 176 -15.78 3.86 -10.55
C ALA A 176 -14.62 2.94 -10.15
N PHE A 177 -14.40 1.94 -10.96
CA PHE A 177 -13.24 1.07 -10.89
C PHE A 177 -12.60 1.00 -12.27
N SER A 178 -11.34 1.35 -12.34
CA SER A 178 -10.53 1.23 -13.56
C SER A 178 -9.54 0.10 -13.40
N ARG A 179 -9.67 -0.92 -14.24
CA ARG A 179 -8.66 -1.98 -14.28
C ARG A 179 -7.34 -1.45 -14.82
N ALA A 180 -7.37 -0.63 -15.87
CA ALA A 180 -6.17 -0.02 -16.43
C ALA A 180 -5.39 0.76 -15.36
N TRP A 181 -6.08 1.65 -14.65
CA TRP A 181 -5.46 2.45 -13.59
C TRP A 181 -4.96 1.59 -12.41
N TRP A 182 -5.66 0.49 -12.12
CA TRP A 182 -5.34 -0.35 -10.96
C TRP A 182 -4.22 -1.35 -11.24
N ASP A 183 -4.29 -2.02 -12.39
CA ASP A 183 -3.42 -3.14 -12.73
C ASP A 183 -2.24 -2.72 -13.63
N HIS A 184 -2.37 -1.69 -14.50
CA HIS A 184 -1.44 -1.39 -15.59
C HIS A 184 -0.70 -0.04 -15.46
N THR A 185 -0.56 0.53 -14.25
CA THR A 185 0.21 1.74 -13.98
C THR A 185 1.63 1.40 -13.52
N TYR A 186 2.51 1.13 -14.47
CA TYR A 186 3.88 0.70 -14.19
C TYR A 186 4.80 1.90 -13.90
N THR A 187 4.86 2.88 -14.78
CA THR A 187 5.72 4.06 -14.63
C THR A 187 5.07 5.14 -13.77
N ALA A 188 3.79 5.39 -13.97
CA ALA A 188 3.06 6.45 -13.25
C ALA A 188 3.13 6.29 -11.73
N ARG A 189 3.02 5.05 -11.20
CA ARG A 189 3.17 4.77 -9.75
C ARG A 189 4.58 4.93 -9.22
N GLY A 190 5.60 4.98 -10.08
CA GLY A 190 6.99 5.22 -9.71
C GLY A 190 7.33 6.70 -9.53
N ARG A 191 6.50 7.63 -9.98
CA ARG A 191 6.69 9.07 -9.82
C ARG A 191 6.27 9.51 -8.41
N TYR A 192 7.06 9.15 -7.43
CA TYR A 192 6.69 9.31 -6.01
C TYR A 192 6.62 10.75 -5.53
N ALA A 193 7.43 11.66 -6.08
CA ALA A 193 7.43 13.06 -5.67
C ALA A 193 6.04 13.68 -5.75
N GLU A 194 5.38 13.57 -6.89
CA GLU A 194 4.04 14.10 -7.13
C GLU A 194 2.97 13.48 -6.20
N GLN A 195 3.17 12.21 -5.85
CA GLN A 195 2.28 11.50 -4.93
C GLN A 195 2.47 11.99 -3.50
N LEU A 196 3.71 12.11 -3.04
CA LEU A 196 4.01 12.59 -1.69
C LEU A 196 3.65 14.06 -1.49
N GLU A 197 3.83 14.91 -2.51
CA GLU A 197 3.42 16.31 -2.47
C GLU A 197 1.93 16.44 -2.14
N ARG A 198 1.05 15.67 -2.80
CA ARG A 198 -0.39 15.65 -2.48
C ARG A 198 -0.68 15.22 -1.04
N TRP A 199 0.12 14.29 -0.50
CA TRP A 199 -0.02 13.88 0.90
C TRP A 199 0.49 14.96 1.86
N LEU A 200 1.56 15.68 1.51
CA LEU A 200 2.10 16.79 2.30
C LEU A 200 1.23 18.04 2.26
N GLU A 201 0.45 18.25 1.21
CA GLU A 201 -0.60 19.27 1.17
C GLU A 201 -1.75 18.96 2.14
N ALA A 202 -2.04 17.67 2.33
CA ALA A 202 -3.11 17.22 3.20
C ALA A 202 -2.69 17.03 4.66
N PHE A 203 -1.45 16.58 4.91
CA PHE A 203 -0.94 16.27 6.24
C PHE A 203 0.38 16.99 6.53
N PRO A 204 0.62 17.43 7.77
CA PRO A 204 1.91 18.00 8.18
C PRO A 204 3.04 16.99 7.99
N SER A 205 4.22 17.47 7.62
CA SER A 205 5.38 16.63 7.30
C SER A 205 5.81 15.72 8.46
N GLU A 206 5.65 16.15 9.70
CA GLU A 206 5.96 15.35 10.89
C GLU A 206 5.03 14.13 11.06
N LYS A 207 3.94 14.07 10.31
CA LYS A 207 3.04 12.91 10.29
C LYS A 207 3.36 11.90 9.19
N LEU A 208 4.32 12.17 8.32
CA LEU A 208 4.73 11.29 7.24
C LEU A 208 6.14 10.74 7.46
N LEU A 209 6.26 9.44 7.56
CA LEU A 209 7.54 8.72 7.52
C LEU A 209 7.69 8.03 6.16
N VAL A 210 8.78 8.36 5.46
CA VAL A 210 9.17 7.68 4.22
C VAL A 210 10.33 6.73 4.52
N VAL A 211 10.17 5.46 4.16
CA VAL A 211 11.14 4.37 4.38
C VAL A 211 11.48 3.74 3.04
N ARG A 212 12.75 3.42 2.81
CA ARG A 212 13.16 2.64 1.64
C ARG A 212 12.90 1.15 1.88
N THR A 213 12.43 0.47 0.86
CA THR A 213 12.27 -1.01 0.88
C THR A 213 13.60 -1.71 1.10
N GLU A 214 14.66 -1.16 0.54
CA GLU A 214 16.02 -1.65 0.64
C GLU A 214 16.48 -1.64 2.12
N ASP A 215 16.21 -0.56 2.86
CA ASP A 215 16.51 -0.46 4.30
C ASP A 215 15.76 -1.52 5.11
N LEU A 216 14.47 -1.78 4.76
CA LEU A 216 13.71 -2.83 5.41
C LEU A 216 14.25 -4.23 5.08
N GLY A 217 14.87 -4.41 3.92
CA GLY A 217 15.48 -5.67 3.50
C GLY A 217 16.88 -5.92 4.10
N GLU A 218 17.69 -4.88 4.21
CA GLU A 218 19.08 -4.94 4.65
C GLU A 218 19.21 -4.84 6.18
N ARG A 219 18.39 -3.98 6.79
CA ARG A 219 18.42 -3.67 8.24
C ARG A 219 17.02 -3.73 8.83
N PRO A 220 16.35 -4.90 8.77
CA PRO A 220 14.93 -5.00 9.10
C PRO A 220 14.62 -4.64 10.57
N ALA A 221 15.45 -5.04 11.52
CA ALA A 221 15.26 -4.75 12.94
C ALA A 221 15.35 -3.25 13.23
N GLU A 222 16.38 -2.57 12.73
CA GLU A 222 16.58 -1.14 12.91
C GLU A 222 15.45 -0.33 12.25
N THR A 223 15.11 -0.71 11.01
CA THR A 223 14.02 -0.06 10.26
C THR A 223 12.68 -0.24 10.95
N TYR A 224 12.40 -1.44 11.45
CA TYR A 224 11.19 -1.71 12.21
C TYR A 224 11.13 -0.89 13.51
N ALA A 225 12.24 -0.84 14.26
CA ALA A 225 12.33 -0.04 15.48
C ALA A 225 12.09 1.46 15.21
N SER A 226 12.65 2.00 14.12
CA SER A 226 12.42 3.41 13.73
C SER A 226 10.95 3.69 13.40
N ILE A 227 10.28 2.75 12.74
CA ILE A 227 8.85 2.85 12.42
C ILE A 227 8.02 2.80 13.72
N LEU A 228 8.32 1.91 14.66
CA LEU A 228 7.65 1.85 15.97
C LEU A 228 7.80 3.16 16.72
N ALA A 229 9.03 3.71 16.78
CA ALA A 229 9.30 4.99 17.43
C ALA A 229 8.50 6.12 16.79
N PHE A 230 8.48 6.19 15.45
CA PHE A 230 7.65 7.16 14.73
C PHE A 230 6.17 7.00 15.07
N LEU A 231 5.65 5.78 15.10
CA LEU A 231 4.25 5.53 15.43
C LEU A 231 3.92 5.85 16.90
N GLY A 232 4.91 5.89 17.78
CA GLY A 232 4.75 6.01 19.23
C GLY A 232 4.32 4.70 19.86
N ALA A 233 4.67 3.58 19.25
CA ALA A 233 4.50 2.25 19.80
C ALA A 233 5.66 1.94 20.77
N GLU A 234 5.40 1.10 21.76
CA GLU A 234 6.46 0.59 22.65
C GLU A 234 7.52 -0.17 21.83
N PRO A 235 8.79 -0.12 22.22
CA PRO A 235 9.82 -0.94 21.57
C PRO A 235 9.48 -2.43 21.64
N HIS A 236 9.64 -3.12 20.52
CA HIS A 236 9.37 -4.55 20.42
C HIS A 236 10.27 -5.16 19.36
N GLU A 237 10.99 -6.20 19.71
CA GLU A 237 11.79 -6.99 18.79
C GLU A 237 11.03 -8.22 18.32
N LEU A 238 11.12 -8.54 17.06
CA LEU A 238 10.59 -9.77 16.50
C LEU A 238 11.68 -10.85 16.49
N PRO A 239 11.32 -12.11 16.68
CA PRO A 239 12.30 -13.20 16.65
C PRO A 239 12.90 -13.43 15.25
N ASP A 240 12.20 -12.99 14.21
CA ASP A 240 12.60 -13.08 12.80
C ASP A 240 11.88 -12.02 11.97
N TYR A 241 12.49 -11.65 10.83
CA TYR A 241 11.94 -10.70 9.85
C TYR A 241 11.85 -11.38 8.47
N PRO A 242 10.95 -12.33 8.27
CA PRO A 242 10.86 -13.09 7.04
C PRO A 242 10.49 -12.21 5.85
N ARG A 243 11.16 -12.43 4.72
CA ARG A 243 10.74 -11.85 3.45
C ARG A 243 9.40 -12.46 3.04
N VAL A 244 8.42 -11.59 2.80
CA VAL A 244 7.08 -12.00 2.37
C VAL A 244 6.96 -11.77 0.87
N PHE A 245 6.61 -12.81 0.12
CA PHE A 245 6.46 -12.76 -1.35
C PHE A 245 7.76 -12.47 -2.13
N ASP A 246 8.84 -13.16 -1.79
CA ASP A 246 9.99 -13.28 -2.66
C ASP A 246 9.60 -14.23 -3.82
N ARG A 247 9.43 -13.67 -5.00
CA ARG A 247 9.13 -14.45 -6.21
C ARG A 247 10.35 -14.41 -7.10
N ASP A 248 10.85 -15.59 -7.47
CA ASP A 248 11.83 -15.72 -8.52
C ASP A 248 11.12 -15.50 -9.87
N TYR A 249 11.61 -14.55 -10.64
CA TYR A 249 11.23 -14.31 -12.02
C TYR A 249 12.49 -13.91 -12.82
N GLU A 250 12.43 -14.11 -14.11
CA GLU A 250 13.54 -13.76 -15.00
C GLU A 250 13.91 -12.28 -14.84
N PRO A 251 15.22 -11.96 -14.82
CA PRO A 251 15.67 -10.58 -14.71
C PRO A 251 15.18 -9.75 -15.90
N MET A 252 14.92 -8.48 -15.62
CA MET A 252 14.60 -7.48 -16.66
C MET A 252 15.79 -7.35 -17.63
N ARG A 253 15.49 -7.13 -18.92
CA ARG A 253 16.51 -6.83 -19.94
C ARG A 253 17.29 -5.57 -19.55
N ALA A 254 18.58 -5.60 -19.78
CA ALA A 254 19.47 -4.49 -19.40
C ALA A 254 19.09 -3.17 -20.09
N GLU A 255 18.70 -3.24 -21.36
CA GLU A 255 18.28 -2.08 -22.15
C GLU A 255 16.99 -1.47 -21.59
N THR A 256 16.03 -2.30 -21.19
CA THR A 256 14.76 -1.85 -20.59
C THR A 256 15.02 -1.21 -19.22
N ARG A 257 15.92 -1.80 -18.42
CA ARG A 257 16.34 -1.20 -17.13
C ARG A 257 16.95 0.18 -17.33
N ALA A 258 17.87 0.31 -18.28
CA ALA A 258 18.55 1.57 -18.56
C ALA A 258 17.55 2.65 -19.07
N ALA A 259 16.61 2.28 -19.91
CA ALA A 259 15.57 3.19 -20.39
C ALA A 259 14.64 3.67 -19.25
N LEU A 260 14.23 2.75 -18.37
CA LEU A 260 13.43 3.12 -17.19
C LEU A 260 14.21 3.95 -16.18
N ALA A 261 15.47 3.64 -15.93
CA ALA A 261 16.32 4.45 -15.06
C ALA A 261 16.45 5.89 -15.60
N ALA A 262 16.64 6.07 -16.92
CA ALA A 262 16.62 7.39 -17.54
C ALA A 262 15.27 8.09 -17.37
N THR A 263 14.15 7.38 -17.51
CA THR A 263 12.80 7.91 -17.31
C THR A 263 12.58 8.40 -15.88
N PHE A 264 13.12 7.70 -14.88
CA PHE A 264 12.96 8.04 -13.47
C PHE A 264 14.05 9.00 -12.93
N ALA A 265 15.09 9.33 -13.69
CA ALA A 265 16.19 10.15 -13.21
C ALA A 265 15.74 11.53 -12.68
N GLU A 266 14.89 12.24 -13.40
CA GLU A 266 14.36 13.53 -12.95
C GLU A 266 13.33 13.38 -11.83
N PRO A 267 12.30 12.51 -11.94
CA PRO A 267 11.39 12.22 -10.83
C PRO A 267 12.10 11.82 -9.51
N ASN A 268 13.17 11.05 -9.57
CA ASN A 268 13.96 10.68 -8.39
C ASN A 268 14.70 11.87 -7.79
N ARG A 269 15.35 12.74 -8.62
CA ARG A 269 15.98 13.97 -8.11
C ARG A 269 14.97 14.89 -7.41
N ARG A 270 13.77 15.06 -7.99
CA ARG A 270 12.68 15.82 -7.35
C ARG A 270 12.27 15.20 -6.01
N LEU A 271 12.19 13.87 -5.95
CA LEU A 271 11.86 13.15 -4.73
C LEU A 271 12.95 13.34 -3.66
N GLU A 272 14.23 13.22 -4.02
CA GLU A 272 15.35 13.44 -3.11
C GLU A 272 15.37 14.87 -2.57
N ALA A 273 15.13 15.86 -3.42
CA ALA A 273 14.98 17.26 -3.01
C ALA A 273 13.80 17.45 -2.02
N LEU A 274 12.66 16.82 -2.28
CA LEU A 274 11.48 16.86 -1.41
C LEU A 274 11.77 16.23 -0.03
N LEU A 275 12.54 15.14 -0.01
CA LEU A 275 12.85 14.39 1.21
C LEU A 275 14.11 14.91 1.94
N GLY A 276 14.90 15.79 1.30
CA GLY A 276 16.16 16.29 1.84
C GLY A 276 17.22 15.20 2.04
N ARG A 277 17.16 14.11 1.27
CA ARG A 277 18.12 13.00 1.35
C ARG A 277 18.23 12.24 0.03
N GLU A 278 19.41 11.68 -0.22
CA GLU A 278 19.62 10.74 -1.32
C GLU A 278 18.94 9.39 -1.07
N LEU A 279 18.48 8.76 -2.15
CA LEU A 279 17.84 7.46 -2.12
C LEU A 279 18.74 6.35 -2.67
N GLY A 280 19.76 6.72 -3.45
CA GLY A 280 20.73 5.78 -4.03
C GLY A 280 20.09 4.86 -5.08
N TRP A 281 19.04 5.33 -5.75
CA TRP A 281 18.43 4.63 -6.87
C TRP A 281 19.07 5.12 -8.18
N SER A 282 19.51 4.18 -9.01
CA SER A 282 20.21 4.43 -10.27
C SER A 282 19.36 4.01 -11.47
#